data_ed0222c5c9cbb44b6eb119ecd4c46c1e
#
_entry.id   ed0222c5c9cbb44b6eb119ecd4c46c1e
#
_cell.length_a   1.000
_cell.length_b   1.000
_cell.length_c   1.000
_cell.angle_alpha   90.00
_cell.angle_beta   90.00
_cell.angle_gamma   90.00
#
_symmetry.space_group_name_H-M   'P 1'
#
loop_
_entity.id
_entity.type
_entity.pdbx_description
1 polymer ?
#
loop_
_entity_poly.entity_id
_entity_poly.type
_entity_poly.pdbx_seq_one_letter_code
_entity_poly.pdbx_strand_id
1 'polypeptide(L)'
;MSMLQVLRPALPILAGAAIMLTISMGLRQSLGIFLQPLTKDIAISVSSFTLAIAVQNLAWGFLQPVAGALTVRWGYRPIMLVGAALYIIGLALMAVAQGFLAIMIGAGVLIGASMACTGPAIAMAVAARSVSTAVRSTVLGIVSAAGSLGALMAAPIGQILSEGHGWRIGIAGFVVMSLIMLPMAWIAGRTDKQPTPTTANEIGDTSAKAAAITAFSNASFVVMTCAYFVCGMQLIFITTHLPSYLAICGMDPMLSAQTLGVIGGFNVLGSLFFGWAGGRWSKQVLLGLIYVSRSIVLAWYFMAPPTTTGTLVFGALMGFLWLGVGPLMQGAIVEMFGLKWQAMIGGLAFMNHQLGSFLGAYGGGLIYDTLGSYTLAWQIGVSIGLTAGIVQIAFALLRPPQQPLLATP
;
A
#
# COMPACT_ATOMS: atom_id res chain seq x y z
N MET A 1 -27.34 -4.74 -18.38
CA MET A 1 -26.05 -4.36 -19.00
C MET A 1 -24.93 -5.16 -18.36
N SER A 2 -24.02 -5.70 -19.16
CA SER A 2 -22.85 -6.38 -18.59
C SER A 2 -21.93 -5.36 -17.88
N MET A 3 -21.18 -5.80 -16.86
CA MET A 3 -20.22 -4.94 -16.14
C MET A 3 -19.23 -4.24 -17.11
N LEU A 4 -18.79 -4.94 -18.17
CA LEU A 4 -17.92 -4.38 -19.20
C LEU A 4 -18.57 -3.22 -19.96
N GLN A 5 -19.86 -3.27 -20.25
CA GLN A 5 -20.58 -2.17 -20.92
C GLN A 5 -20.65 -0.92 -20.03
N VAL A 6 -20.86 -1.10 -18.71
CA VAL A 6 -20.87 0.00 -17.73
C VAL A 6 -19.49 0.63 -17.59
N LEU A 7 -18.43 -0.16 -17.64
CA LEU A 7 -17.06 0.32 -17.46
C LEU A 7 -16.41 0.89 -18.73
N ARG A 8 -16.94 0.60 -19.92
CA ARG A 8 -16.35 0.97 -21.21
C ARG A 8 -15.88 2.43 -21.32
N PRO A 9 -16.64 3.44 -20.86
CA PRO A 9 -16.21 4.84 -20.91
C PRO A 9 -15.04 5.15 -19.95
N ALA A 10 -14.95 4.45 -18.82
CA ALA A 10 -13.92 4.64 -17.81
C ALA A 10 -12.66 3.79 -18.07
N LEU A 11 -12.72 2.78 -18.94
CA LEU A 11 -11.62 1.83 -19.16
C LEU A 11 -10.25 2.49 -19.40
N PRO A 12 -10.11 3.53 -20.24
CA PRO A 12 -8.78 4.15 -20.42
C PRO A 12 -8.24 4.76 -19.12
N ILE A 13 -9.09 5.41 -18.32
CA ILE A 13 -8.69 6.03 -17.06
C ILE A 13 -8.29 4.94 -16.05
N LEU A 14 -9.10 3.89 -15.95
CA LEU A 14 -8.84 2.75 -15.05
C LEU A 14 -7.56 2.01 -15.44
N ALA A 15 -7.35 1.79 -16.75
CA ALA A 15 -6.13 1.18 -17.25
C ALA A 15 -4.90 2.06 -16.97
N GLY A 16 -5.00 3.37 -17.20
CA GLY A 16 -3.94 4.31 -16.87
C GLY A 16 -3.57 4.29 -15.39
N ALA A 17 -4.57 4.34 -14.50
CA ALA A 17 -4.35 4.29 -13.06
C ALA A 17 -3.78 2.94 -12.60
N ALA A 18 -4.29 1.82 -13.14
CA ALA A 18 -3.83 0.47 -12.81
C ALA A 18 -2.39 0.23 -13.28
N ILE A 19 -2.05 0.58 -14.53
CA ILE A 19 -0.69 0.41 -15.08
C ILE A 19 0.30 1.30 -14.32
N MET A 20 -0.05 2.56 -14.05
CA MET A 20 0.78 3.45 -13.25
C MET A 20 1.06 2.85 -11.87
N LEU A 21 0.03 2.30 -11.20
CA LEU A 21 0.17 1.65 -9.90
C LEU A 21 1.01 0.37 -9.99
N THR A 22 0.80 -0.44 -11.04
CA THR A 22 1.60 -1.65 -11.31
C THR A 22 3.08 -1.30 -11.39
N ILE A 23 3.44 -0.29 -12.16
CA ILE A 23 4.84 0.13 -12.33
C ILE A 23 5.38 0.70 -11.03
N SER A 24 4.71 1.67 -10.41
CA SER A 24 5.21 2.34 -9.21
C SER A 24 5.41 1.38 -8.05
N MET A 25 4.45 0.49 -7.79
CA MET A 25 4.55 -0.51 -6.71
C MET A 25 5.54 -1.62 -7.05
N GLY A 26 5.54 -2.09 -8.30
CA GLY A 26 6.42 -3.15 -8.76
C GLY A 26 7.89 -2.78 -8.67
N LEU A 27 8.27 -1.65 -9.26
CA LEU A 27 9.66 -1.19 -9.23
C LEU A 27 10.13 -0.92 -7.79
N ARG A 28 9.28 -0.26 -6.98
CA ARG A 28 9.60 0.02 -5.57
C ARG A 28 9.85 -1.27 -4.77
N GLN A 29 8.98 -2.25 -4.87
CA GLN A 29 9.11 -3.50 -4.12
C GLN A 29 10.32 -4.33 -4.58
N SER A 30 10.78 -4.12 -5.80
CA SER A 30 11.91 -4.84 -6.39
C SER A 30 13.26 -4.18 -6.14
N LEU A 31 13.33 -3.00 -5.50
CA LEU A 31 14.61 -2.31 -5.24
C LEU A 31 15.58 -3.15 -4.39
N GLY A 32 15.06 -4.05 -3.56
CA GLY A 32 15.86 -4.94 -2.71
C GLY A 32 16.81 -5.87 -3.48
N ILE A 33 16.51 -6.20 -4.75
CA ILE A 33 17.38 -7.06 -5.57
C ILE A 33 18.75 -6.41 -5.84
N PHE A 34 18.80 -5.07 -5.84
CA PHE A 34 20.02 -4.31 -6.06
C PHE A 34 20.86 -4.11 -4.79
N LEU A 35 20.37 -4.49 -3.61
CA LEU A 35 21.06 -4.29 -2.33
C LEU A 35 22.49 -4.86 -2.36
N GLN A 36 22.62 -6.14 -2.67
CA GLN A 36 23.93 -6.84 -2.61
C GLN A 36 24.93 -6.30 -3.65
N PRO A 37 24.58 -6.20 -4.96
CA PRO A 37 25.52 -5.70 -5.94
C PRO A 37 25.86 -4.21 -5.72
N LEU A 38 24.90 -3.39 -5.29
CA LEU A 38 25.10 -1.96 -5.05
C LEU A 38 26.04 -1.72 -3.84
N THR A 39 25.81 -2.42 -2.71
CA THR A 39 26.64 -2.25 -1.52
C THR A 39 28.09 -2.67 -1.75
N LYS A 40 28.33 -3.66 -2.62
CA LYS A 40 29.68 -4.07 -3.01
C LYS A 40 30.39 -3.06 -3.91
N ASP A 41 29.66 -2.45 -4.87
CA ASP A 41 30.24 -1.56 -5.88
C ASP A 41 30.57 -0.17 -5.35
N ILE A 42 29.65 0.45 -4.60
CA ILE A 42 29.80 1.83 -4.10
C ILE A 42 30.16 1.91 -2.61
N ALA A 43 30.59 0.81 -2.01
CA ALA A 43 31.11 0.71 -0.64
C ALA A 43 30.20 1.35 0.43
N ILE A 44 28.87 1.21 0.31
CA ILE A 44 27.92 1.59 1.34
C ILE A 44 27.48 0.38 2.16
N SER A 45 27.14 0.60 3.42
CA SER A 45 26.63 -0.47 4.28
C SER A 45 25.21 -0.89 3.91
N VAL A 46 24.84 -2.12 4.25
CA VAL A 46 23.46 -2.61 4.14
C VAL A 46 22.51 -1.70 4.92
N SER A 47 22.92 -1.25 6.13
CA SER A 47 22.14 -0.33 6.95
C SER A 47 21.90 1.02 6.27
N SER A 48 22.85 1.53 5.51
CA SER A 48 22.68 2.77 4.74
C SER A 48 21.62 2.61 3.65
N PHE A 49 21.62 1.52 2.90
CA PHE A 49 20.59 1.25 1.90
C PHE A 49 19.20 1.07 2.55
N THR A 50 19.12 0.27 3.60
CA THR A 50 17.83 0.04 4.30
C THR A 50 17.31 1.32 4.96
N LEU A 51 18.19 2.21 5.42
CA LEU A 51 17.80 3.55 5.89
C LEU A 51 17.15 4.37 4.76
N ALA A 52 17.69 4.33 3.54
CA ALA A 52 17.06 5.01 2.41
C ALA A 52 15.66 4.46 2.12
N ILE A 53 15.45 3.14 2.21
CA ILE A 53 14.12 2.53 2.07
C ILE A 53 13.18 2.90 3.24
N ALA A 54 13.70 3.02 4.46
CA ALA A 54 12.91 3.50 5.60
C ALA A 54 12.46 4.96 5.42
N VAL A 55 13.37 5.83 4.98
CA VAL A 55 13.05 7.22 4.61
C VAL A 55 12.03 7.28 3.47
N GLN A 56 12.12 6.39 2.47
CA GLN A 56 11.13 6.28 1.41
C GLN A 56 9.71 6.03 1.96
N ASN A 57 9.57 5.10 2.91
CA ASN A 57 8.29 4.80 3.53
C ASN A 57 7.75 5.99 4.33
N LEU A 58 8.60 6.67 5.09
CA LEU A 58 8.19 7.88 5.84
C LEU A 58 7.82 9.02 4.90
N ALA A 59 8.64 9.30 3.88
CA ALA A 59 8.36 10.34 2.90
C ALA A 59 7.02 10.05 2.19
N TRP A 60 6.78 8.81 1.77
CA TRP A 60 5.50 8.41 1.20
C TRP A 60 4.35 8.64 2.18
N GLY A 61 4.48 8.17 3.44
CA GLY A 61 3.42 8.32 4.46
C GLY A 61 3.06 9.76 4.74
N PHE A 62 4.07 10.62 5.01
CA PHE A 62 3.84 12.02 5.38
C PHE A 62 3.42 12.90 4.20
N LEU A 63 3.91 12.63 3.00
CA LEU A 63 3.54 13.42 1.82
C LEU A 63 2.23 12.97 1.19
N GLN A 64 1.70 11.77 1.52
CA GLN A 64 0.45 11.26 0.95
C GLN A 64 -0.76 12.17 1.21
N PRO A 65 -1.02 12.68 2.44
CA PRO A 65 -2.12 13.64 2.66
C PRO A 65 -1.92 14.95 1.91
N VAL A 66 -0.67 15.41 1.80
CA VAL A 66 -0.34 16.64 1.07
C VAL A 66 -0.64 16.47 -0.42
N ALA A 67 -0.14 15.41 -1.05
CA ALA A 67 -0.43 15.08 -2.45
C ALA A 67 -1.94 14.96 -2.68
N GLY A 68 -2.65 14.27 -1.78
CA GLY A 68 -4.10 14.16 -1.83
C GLY A 68 -4.84 15.49 -1.73
N ALA A 69 -4.39 16.40 -0.88
CA ALA A 69 -4.96 17.75 -0.81
C ALA A 69 -4.70 18.58 -2.08
N LEU A 70 -3.52 18.43 -2.67
CA LEU A 70 -3.16 19.11 -3.90
C LEU A 70 -3.96 18.63 -5.11
N THR A 71 -4.44 17.36 -5.13
CA THR A 71 -5.35 16.90 -6.19
C THR A 71 -6.68 17.65 -6.21
N VAL A 72 -7.16 18.12 -5.05
CA VAL A 72 -8.40 18.93 -4.98
C VAL A 72 -8.18 20.31 -5.60
N ARG A 73 -6.99 20.88 -5.45
CA ARG A 73 -6.66 22.23 -5.96
C ARG A 73 -6.25 22.24 -7.42
N TRP A 74 -5.43 21.25 -7.84
CA TRP A 74 -4.77 21.26 -9.15
C TRP A 74 -5.25 20.13 -10.07
N GLY A 75 -6.06 19.21 -9.55
CA GLY A 75 -6.46 18.00 -10.26
C GLY A 75 -5.46 16.86 -10.10
N TYR A 76 -5.88 15.67 -10.53
CA TYR A 76 -5.06 14.44 -10.44
C TYR A 76 -3.93 14.41 -11.48
N ARG A 77 -4.18 14.94 -12.69
CA ARG A 77 -3.21 14.87 -13.80
C ARG A 77 -1.87 15.50 -13.45
N PRO A 78 -1.78 16.78 -13.03
CA PRO A 78 -0.49 17.39 -12.73
C PRO A 78 0.22 16.70 -11.56
N ILE A 79 -0.52 16.25 -10.55
CA ILE A 79 0.06 15.55 -9.39
C ILE A 79 0.67 14.22 -9.82
N MET A 80 -0.04 13.42 -10.63
CA MET A 80 0.49 12.15 -11.14
C MET A 80 1.68 12.34 -12.07
N LEU A 81 1.67 13.38 -12.92
CA LEU A 81 2.81 13.69 -13.82
C LEU A 81 4.04 14.12 -13.02
N VAL A 82 3.88 14.96 -11.99
CA VAL A 82 4.98 15.31 -11.07
C VAL A 82 5.49 14.05 -10.37
N GLY A 83 4.60 13.20 -9.88
CA GLY A 83 4.99 11.92 -9.29
C GLY A 83 5.78 11.03 -10.25
N ALA A 84 5.32 10.87 -11.49
CA ALA A 84 6.03 10.10 -12.52
C ALA A 84 7.43 10.69 -12.81
N ALA A 85 7.54 12.00 -12.93
CA ALA A 85 8.83 12.68 -13.12
C ALA A 85 9.78 12.47 -11.93
N LEU A 86 9.29 12.59 -10.69
CA LEU A 86 10.09 12.32 -9.48
C LEU A 86 10.57 10.87 -9.43
N TYR A 87 9.72 9.92 -9.87
CA TYR A 87 10.10 8.50 -9.96
C TYR A 87 11.26 8.27 -10.91
N ILE A 88 11.13 8.80 -12.12
CA ILE A 88 12.16 8.70 -13.19
C ILE A 88 13.48 9.32 -12.71
N ILE A 89 13.42 10.54 -12.16
CA ILE A 89 14.60 11.25 -11.65
C ILE A 89 15.23 10.47 -10.49
N GLY A 90 14.41 9.95 -9.56
CA GLY A 90 14.88 9.15 -8.44
C GLY A 90 15.63 7.90 -8.86
N LEU A 91 15.08 7.13 -9.81
CA LEU A 91 15.74 5.95 -10.37
C LEU A 91 17.00 6.33 -11.18
N ALA A 92 16.95 7.40 -11.98
CA ALA A 92 18.09 7.86 -12.76
C ALA A 92 19.25 8.28 -11.83
N LEU A 93 18.96 8.98 -10.73
CA LEU A 93 19.95 9.33 -9.72
C LEU A 93 20.55 8.10 -9.05
N MET A 94 19.73 7.07 -8.79
CA MET A 94 20.24 5.80 -8.29
C MET A 94 21.16 5.10 -9.29
N ALA A 95 20.81 5.09 -10.59
CA ALA A 95 21.61 4.42 -11.62
C ALA A 95 23.02 4.99 -11.75
N VAL A 96 23.20 6.28 -11.48
CA VAL A 96 24.50 6.97 -11.52
C VAL A 96 25.12 7.17 -10.13
N ALA A 97 24.55 6.58 -9.10
CA ALA A 97 25.01 6.78 -7.73
C ALA A 97 26.45 6.31 -7.53
N GLN A 98 27.24 7.12 -6.81
CA GLN A 98 28.63 6.82 -6.39
C GLN A 98 28.78 6.80 -4.87
N GLY A 99 27.69 6.97 -4.11
CA GLY A 99 27.69 6.98 -2.66
C GLY A 99 26.30 7.08 -2.06
N PHE A 100 26.27 7.06 -0.73
CA PHE A 100 25.04 7.02 0.07
C PHE A 100 24.07 8.17 -0.22
N LEU A 101 24.56 9.40 -0.40
CA LEU A 101 23.70 10.58 -0.57
C LEU A 101 22.79 10.46 -1.82
N ALA A 102 23.34 9.98 -2.93
CA ALA A 102 22.57 9.77 -4.16
C ALA A 102 21.49 8.70 -3.97
N ILE A 103 21.77 7.61 -3.25
CA ILE A 103 20.80 6.58 -2.90
C ILE A 103 19.74 7.13 -1.95
N MET A 104 20.13 7.89 -0.93
CA MET A 104 19.19 8.51 0.01
C MET A 104 18.23 9.48 -0.68
N ILE A 105 18.73 10.36 -1.54
CA ILE A 105 17.89 11.30 -2.28
C ILE A 105 17.05 10.56 -3.32
N GLY A 106 17.64 9.68 -4.14
CA GLY A 106 16.95 8.96 -5.20
C GLY A 106 15.91 7.98 -4.68
N ALA A 107 16.35 6.96 -3.95
CA ALA A 107 15.47 5.91 -3.43
C ALA A 107 14.62 6.39 -2.26
N GLY A 108 15.20 7.16 -1.33
CA GLY A 108 14.51 7.59 -0.12
C GLY A 108 13.52 8.72 -0.40
N VAL A 109 14.02 9.88 -0.78
CA VAL A 109 13.22 11.11 -0.85
C VAL A 109 12.38 11.17 -2.12
N LEU A 110 13.00 11.05 -3.30
CA LEU A 110 12.32 11.27 -4.58
C LEU A 110 11.31 10.16 -4.89
N ILE A 111 11.68 8.89 -4.73
CA ILE A 111 10.74 7.78 -4.93
C ILE A 111 9.66 7.81 -3.85
N GLY A 112 9.99 8.13 -2.59
CA GLY A 112 9.01 8.29 -1.52
C GLY A 112 7.97 9.37 -1.82
N ALA A 113 8.40 10.55 -2.26
CA ALA A 113 7.53 11.64 -2.68
C ALA A 113 6.72 11.27 -3.94
N SER A 114 7.33 10.60 -4.90
CA SER A 114 6.64 10.06 -6.07
C SER A 114 5.51 9.11 -5.69
N MET A 115 5.76 8.19 -4.76
CA MET A 115 4.75 7.24 -4.28
C MET A 115 3.54 7.94 -3.64
N ALA A 116 3.72 9.08 -3.00
CA ALA A 116 2.61 9.90 -2.52
C ALA A 116 1.72 10.44 -3.65
N CYS A 117 2.29 10.64 -4.84
CA CYS A 117 1.60 11.18 -6.02
C CYS A 117 1.08 10.10 -6.99
N THR A 118 1.60 8.87 -6.94
CA THR A 118 1.32 7.79 -7.91
C THR A 118 0.86 6.49 -7.28
N GLY A 119 0.92 6.41 -5.95
CA GLY A 119 0.62 5.19 -5.19
C GLY A 119 -0.87 4.87 -5.06
N PRO A 120 -1.21 3.86 -4.24
CA PRO A 120 -2.55 3.30 -4.14
C PRO A 120 -3.64 4.31 -3.84
N ALA A 121 -3.42 5.27 -2.93
CA ALA A 121 -4.43 6.25 -2.55
C ALA A 121 -4.87 7.13 -3.74
N ILE A 122 -3.92 7.58 -4.57
CA ILE A 122 -4.21 8.38 -5.77
C ILE A 122 -4.87 7.51 -6.85
N ALA A 123 -4.31 6.33 -7.14
CA ALA A 123 -4.85 5.43 -8.16
C ALA A 123 -6.29 5.00 -7.83
N MET A 124 -6.56 4.68 -6.56
CA MET A 124 -7.91 4.31 -6.11
C MET A 124 -8.87 5.50 -6.10
N ALA A 125 -8.41 6.72 -5.79
CA ALA A 125 -9.24 7.91 -5.86
C ALA A 125 -9.63 8.24 -7.32
N VAL A 126 -8.70 8.14 -8.26
CA VAL A 126 -8.97 8.25 -9.71
C VAL A 126 -10.00 7.20 -10.14
N ALA A 127 -9.82 5.94 -9.72
CA ALA A 127 -10.73 4.85 -10.06
C ALA A 127 -12.13 5.07 -9.46
N ALA A 128 -12.21 5.46 -8.18
CA ALA A 128 -13.48 5.69 -7.48
C ALA A 128 -14.33 6.80 -8.12
N ARG A 129 -13.68 7.87 -8.61
CA ARG A 129 -14.34 8.99 -9.29
C ARG A 129 -14.84 8.63 -10.70
N SER A 130 -14.20 7.66 -11.34
CA SER A 130 -14.46 7.32 -12.74
C SER A 130 -15.59 6.32 -12.94
N VAL A 131 -16.20 5.80 -11.86
CA VAL A 131 -17.21 4.75 -11.91
C VAL A 131 -18.39 5.03 -10.99
N SER A 132 -19.55 4.43 -11.32
CA SER A 132 -20.74 4.50 -10.48
C SER A 132 -20.57 3.74 -9.16
N THR A 133 -21.37 4.09 -8.16
CA THR A 133 -21.36 3.47 -6.83
C THR A 133 -21.55 1.95 -6.89
N ALA A 134 -22.38 1.45 -7.81
CA ALA A 134 -22.70 0.02 -7.95
C ALA A 134 -21.49 -0.88 -8.23
N VAL A 135 -20.48 -0.39 -8.95
CA VAL A 135 -19.29 -1.18 -9.33
C VAL A 135 -18.00 -0.70 -8.64
N ARG A 136 -18.08 0.38 -7.88
CA ARG A 136 -16.91 1.06 -7.30
C ARG A 136 -16.02 0.13 -6.46
N SER A 137 -16.61 -0.61 -5.54
CA SER A 137 -15.85 -1.49 -4.64
C SER A 137 -15.08 -2.57 -5.41
N THR A 138 -15.70 -3.19 -6.39
CA THR A 138 -15.04 -4.19 -7.26
C THR A 138 -13.90 -3.57 -8.08
N VAL A 139 -14.11 -2.36 -8.62
CA VAL A 139 -13.08 -1.64 -9.38
C VAL A 139 -11.89 -1.27 -8.50
N LEU A 140 -12.12 -0.85 -7.26
CA LEU A 140 -11.03 -0.62 -6.30
C LEU A 140 -10.23 -1.89 -6.02
N GLY A 141 -10.89 -3.05 -5.93
CA GLY A 141 -10.23 -4.35 -5.80
C GLY A 141 -9.35 -4.70 -7.01
N ILE A 142 -9.85 -4.46 -8.23
CA ILE A 142 -9.10 -4.69 -9.49
C ILE A 142 -7.86 -3.78 -9.55
N VAL A 143 -8.01 -2.50 -9.24
CA VAL A 143 -6.88 -1.55 -9.24
C VAL A 143 -5.85 -1.91 -8.16
N SER A 144 -6.30 -2.35 -6.98
CA SER A 144 -5.40 -2.85 -5.92
C SER A 144 -4.62 -4.09 -6.36
N ALA A 145 -5.30 -5.05 -6.98
CA ALA A 145 -4.67 -6.28 -7.51
C ALA A 145 -3.60 -5.97 -8.56
N ALA A 146 -3.82 -4.97 -9.42
CA ALA A 146 -2.85 -4.52 -10.41
C ALA A 146 -1.52 -4.08 -9.78
N GLY A 147 -1.56 -3.43 -8.62
CA GLY A 147 -0.34 -3.07 -7.87
C GLY A 147 0.52 -4.28 -7.47
N SER A 148 -0.11 -5.41 -7.13
CA SER A 148 0.60 -6.65 -6.77
C SER A 148 1.25 -7.33 -7.98
N LEU A 149 0.61 -7.27 -9.14
CA LEU A 149 1.17 -7.82 -10.39
C LEU A 149 2.49 -7.15 -10.78
N GLY A 150 2.66 -5.87 -10.43
CA GLY A 150 3.89 -5.14 -10.71
C GLY A 150 5.14 -5.77 -10.10
N ALA A 151 5.05 -6.23 -8.85
CA ALA A 151 6.18 -6.86 -8.17
C ALA A 151 6.56 -8.20 -8.82
N LEU A 152 5.58 -8.97 -9.29
CA LEU A 152 5.81 -10.24 -9.99
C LEU A 152 6.56 -10.05 -11.31
N MET A 153 6.41 -8.91 -11.97
CA MET A 153 7.06 -8.63 -13.25
C MET A 153 8.40 -7.90 -13.09
N ALA A 154 8.46 -6.91 -12.21
CA ALA A 154 9.62 -6.03 -12.09
C ALA A 154 10.84 -6.74 -11.50
N ALA A 155 10.66 -7.62 -10.50
CA ALA A 155 11.76 -8.31 -9.86
C ALA A 155 12.54 -9.21 -10.83
N PRO A 156 11.93 -10.12 -11.62
CA PRO A 156 12.64 -10.92 -12.60
C PRO A 156 13.35 -10.09 -13.67
N ILE A 157 12.70 -9.03 -14.18
CA ILE A 157 13.31 -8.15 -15.19
C ILE A 157 14.56 -7.47 -14.62
N GLY A 158 14.44 -6.89 -13.42
CA GLY A 158 15.57 -6.25 -12.74
C GLY A 158 16.72 -7.21 -12.45
N GLN A 159 16.39 -8.45 -12.03
CA GLN A 159 17.40 -9.49 -11.75
C GLN A 159 18.16 -9.90 -13.02
N ILE A 160 17.44 -10.22 -14.10
CA ILE A 160 18.06 -10.61 -15.39
C ILE A 160 18.98 -9.51 -15.91
N LEU A 161 18.54 -8.25 -15.88
CA LEU A 161 19.37 -7.13 -16.34
C LEU A 161 20.57 -6.90 -15.42
N SER A 162 20.41 -7.07 -14.12
CA SER A 162 21.47 -6.89 -13.14
C SER A 162 22.55 -7.99 -13.23
N GLU A 163 22.15 -9.24 -13.41
CA GLU A 163 23.08 -10.38 -13.57
C GLU A 163 23.86 -10.31 -14.89
N GLY A 164 23.17 -9.95 -15.98
CA GLY A 164 23.80 -9.89 -17.31
C GLY A 164 24.68 -8.68 -17.55
N HIS A 165 24.39 -7.53 -16.95
CA HIS A 165 25.01 -6.24 -17.34
C HIS A 165 25.34 -5.35 -16.13
N GLY A 166 25.19 -5.85 -14.90
CA GLY A 166 25.42 -5.10 -13.67
C GLY A 166 24.19 -4.31 -13.18
N TRP A 167 24.21 -3.99 -11.89
CA TRP A 167 23.07 -3.38 -11.18
C TRP A 167 22.66 -2.00 -11.74
N ARG A 168 23.62 -1.22 -12.29
CA ARG A 168 23.34 0.08 -12.91
C ARG A 168 22.45 -0.06 -14.15
N ILE A 169 22.68 -1.07 -14.96
CA ILE A 169 21.85 -1.39 -16.13
C ILE A 169 20.50 -1.95 -15.66
N GLY A 170 20.47 -2.74 -14.59
CA GLY A 170 19.21 -3.17 -13.96
C GLY A 170 18.33 -1.99 -13.54
N ILE A 171 18.91 -0.99 -12.85
CA ILE A 171 18.19 0.24 -12.47
C ILE A 171 17.86 1.09 -13.70
N ALA A 172 18.74 1.19 -14.72
CA ALA A 172 18.42 1.88 -15.97
C ALA A 172 17.23 1.24 -16.69
N GLY A 173 17.10 -0.08 -16.67
CA GLY A 173 15.90 -0.79 -17.12
C GLY A 173 14.64 -0.35 -16.36
N PHE A 174 14.75 -0.14 -15.04
CA PHE A 174 13.65 0.41 -14.24
C PHE A 174 13.33 1.87 -14.61
N VAL A 175 14.34 2.68 -14.95
CA VAL A 175 14.10 4.03 -15.52
C VAL A 175 13.26 3.94 -16.79
N VAL A 176 13.64 3.06 -17.72
CA VAL A 176 12.89 2.89 -19.00
C VAL A 176 11.45 2.43 -18.73
N MET A 177 11.24 1.46 -17.82
CA MET A 177 9.89 1.05 -17.44
C MET A 177 9.09 2.18 -16.81
N SER A 178 9.72 3.04 -16.01
CA SER A 178 9.05 4.16 -15.34
C SER A 178 8.61 5.26 -16.31
N LEU A 179 9.20 5.37 -17.52
CA LEU A 179 8.75 6.30 -18.54
C LEU A 179 7.30 6.06 -18.97
N ILE A 180 6.82 4.81 -18.90
CA ILE A 180 5.43 4.45 -19.18
C ILE A 180 4.46 5.16 -18.20
N MET A 181 4.92 5.53 -16.98
CA MET A 181 4.08 6.25 -16.04
C MET A 181 3.61 7.61 -16.56
N LEU A 182 4.39 8.30 -17.40
CA LEU A 182 4.02 9.60 -17.96
C LEU A 182 2.76 9.54 -18.84
N PRO A 183 2.70 8.72 -19.91
CA PRO A 183 1.47 8.60 -20.70
C PRO A 183 0.32 8.00 -19.87
N MET A 184 0.58 7.11 -18.92
CA MET A 184 -0.47 6.55 -18.07
C MET A 184 -1.05 7.58 -17.11
N ALA A 185 -0.22 8.44 -16.51
CA ALA A 185 -0.64 9.58 -15.69
C ALA A 185 -1.49 10.57 -16.52
N TRP A 186 -1.08 10.84 -17.77
CA TRP A 186 -1.84 11.69 -18.68
C TRP A 186 -3.22 11.13 -18.99
N ILE A 187 -3.31 9.82 -19.25
CA ILE A 187 -4.58 9.12 -19.55
C ILE A 187 -5.46 9.04 -18.31
N ALA A 188 -4.91 8.61 -17.18
CA ALA A 188 -5.62 8.54 -15.89
C ALA A 188 -6.15 9.91 -15.45
N GLY A 189 -5.37 10.97 -15.71
CA GLY A 189 -5.74 12.35 -15.43
C GLY A 189 -6.92 12.90 -16.25
N ARG A 190 -7.48 12.13 -17.20
CA ARG A 190 -8.77 12.46 -17.83
C ARG A 190 -9.93 12.47 -16.85
N THR A 191 -9.76 11.84 -15.67
CA THR A 191 -10.74 11.89 -14.58
C THR A 191 -11.06 13.33 -14.15
N ASP A 192 -10.11 14.28 -14.29
CA ASP A 192 -10.30 15.70 -13.93
C ASP A 192 -11.37 16.39 -14.82
N LYS A 193 -11.62 15.85 -16.00
CA LYS A 193 -12.63 16.37 -16.94
C LYS A 193 -13.99 15.70 -16.78
N GLN A 194 -14.10 14.66 -15.94
CA GLN A 194 -15.36 13.99 -15.69
C GLN A 194 -16.11 14.67 -14.54
N PRO A 195 -17.45 14.79 -14.63
CA PRO A 195 -18.23 15.24 -13.50
C PRO A 195 -18.04 14.26 -12.34
N THR A 196 -17.75 14.79 -11.16
CA THR A 196 -17.62 13.94 -9.96
C THR A 196 -19.00 13.38 -9.62
N PRO A 197 -19.16 12.05 -9.50
CA PRO A 197 -20.43 11.48 -9.07
C PRO A 197 -20.78 11.98 -7.67
N THR A 198 -22.01 12.43 -7.49
CA THR A 198 -22.52 12.89 -6.19
C THR A 198 -22.56 11.73 -5.21
N THR A 199 -22.07 11.92 -4.00
CA THR A 199 -22.14 10.96 -2.90
C THR A 199 -22.96 11.52 -1.76
N ALA A 200 -23.64 10.65 -1.01
CA ALA A 200 -24.60 11.08 0.03
C ALA A 200 -23.93 11.89 1.17
N ASN A 201 -22.65 11.66 1.44
CA ASN A 201 -21.90 12.26 2.55
C ASN A 201 -20.74 13.13 2.04
N GLU A 202 -20.92 13.86 0.95
CA GLU A 202 -19.88 14.71 0.38
C GLU A 202 -19.50 15.84 1.35
N ILE A 203 -18.22 15.90 1.74
CA ILE A 203 -17.68 17.09 2.41
C ILE A 203 -17.63 18.21 1.37
N GLY A 204 -18.44 19.24 1.58
CA GLY A 204 -18.59 20.38 0.67
C GLY A 204 -17.31 21.19 0.44
N ASP A 205 -17.48 22.42 -0.08
CA ASP A 205 -16.40 23.36 -0.31
C ASP A 205 -15.83 23.87 1.01
N THR A 206 -14.75 23.22 1.47
CA THR A 206 -14.06 23.49 2.73
C THR A 206 -12.54 23.47 2.51
N SER A 207 -11.78 23.94 3.49
CA SER A 207 -10.32 23.85 3.46
C SER A 207 -9.83 22.42 3.77
N ALA A 208 -8.62 22.09 3.31
CA ALA A 208 -7.97 20.83 3.65
C ALA A 208 -7.89 20.60 5.17
N LYS A 209 -7.61 21.66 5.95
CA LYS A 209 -7.59 21.61 7.41
C LYS A 209 -8.96 21.26 7.99
N ALA A 210 -10.03 21.89 7.51
CA ALA A 210 -11.37 21.61 7.98
C ALA A 210 -11.81 20.18 7.62
N ALA A 211 -11.50 19.71 6.40
CA ALA A 211 -11.75 18.33 5.99
C ALA A 211 -11.00 17.31 6.87
N ALA A 212 -9.74 17.59 7.23
CA ALA A 212 -8.98 16.76 8.15
C ALA A 212 -9.60 16.74 9.56
N ILE A 213 -10.00 17.90 10.10
CA ILE A 213 -10.70 17.99 11.38
C ILE A 213 -12.00 17.17 11.34
N THR A 214 -12.80 17.32 10.29
CA THR A 214 -14.04 16.54 10.10
C THR A 214 -13.75 15.04 10.10
N ALA A 215 -12.69 14.60 9.41
CA ALA A 215 -12.31 13.20 9.40
C ALA A 215 -11.94 12.68 10.80
N PHE A 216 -11.09 13.38 11.54
CA PHE A 216 -10.70 12.97 12.89
C PHE A 216 -11.80 13.17 13.95
N SER A 217 -12.82 13.96 13.69
CA SER A 217 -14.02 14.05 14.53
C SER A 217 -14.98 12.88 14.30
N ASN A 218 -14.80 12.11 13.23
CA ASN A 218 -15.60 10.92 12.95
C ASN A 218 -15.01 9.70 13.67
N ALA A 219 -15.68 9.22 14.70
CA ALA A 219 -15.19 8.12 15.52
C ALA A 219 -15.01 6.81 14.71
N SER A 220 -15.84 6.57 13.66
CA SER A 220 -15.64 5.41 12.77
C SER A 220 -14.34 5.48 12.00
N PHE A 221 -13.98 6.67 11.52
CA PHE A 221 -12.71 6.91 10.84
C PHE A 221 -11.52 6.76 11.80
N VAL A 222 -11.63 7.28 13.03
CA VAL A 222 -10.56 7.17 14.04
C VAL A 222 -10.29 5.71 14.38
N VAL A 223 -11.33 4.92 14.69
CA VAL A 223 -11.20 3.49 14.98
C VAL A 223 -10.56 2.75 13.79
N MET A 224 -11.04 3.02 12.58
CA MET A 224 -10.53 2.41 11.36
C MET A 224 -9.05 2.77 11.10
N THR A 225 -8.67 4.03 11.36
CA THR A 225 -7.30 4.53 11.19
C THR A 225 -6.35 3.96 12.24
N CYS A 226 -6.81 3.81 13.49
CA CYS A 226 -6.05 3.13 14.55
C CYS A 226 -5.84 1.64 14.23
N ALA A 227 -6.86 0.94 13.73
CA ALA A 227 -6.71 -0.44 13.27
C ALA A 227 -5.77 -0.54 12.06
N TYR A 228 -5.75 0.46 11.19
CA TYR A 228 -4.83 0.51 10.04
C TYR A 228 -3.36 0.72 10.45
N PHE A 229 -3.09 1.39 11.56
CA PHE A 229 -1.76 1.42 12.19
C PHE A 229 -1.27 0.01 12.53
N VAL A 230 -2.13 -0.80 13.16
CA VAL A 230 -1.80 -2.20 13.51
C VAL A 230 -1.54 -3.03 12.25
N CYS A 231 -2.30 -2.77 11.18
CA CYS A 231 -2.05 -3.38 9.88
C CYS A 231 -0.60 -3.16 9.41
N GLY A 232 -0.16 -1.90 9.40
CA GLY A 232 1.21 -1.55 9.01
C GLY A 232 2.26 -2.25 9.87
N MET A 233 2.04 -2.24 11.18
CA MET A 233 2.93 -2.88 12.14
C MET A 233 3.09 -4.39 11.88
N GLN A 234 1.99 -5.12 11.75
CA GLN A 234 2.02 -6.58 11.50
C GLN A 234 2.68 -6.91 10.16
N LEU A 235 2.33 -6.17 9.08
CA LEU A 235 2.80 -6.49 7.75
C LEU A 235 4.31 -6.28 7.61
N ILE A 236 4.80 -5.14 8.07
CA ILE A 236 6.22 -4.84 7.94
C ILE A 236 7.06 -5.66 8.93
N PHE A 237 6.52 -5.99 10.10
CA PHE A 237 7.16 -6.95 11.00
C PHE A 237 7.40 -8.29 10.29
N ILE A 238 6.39 -8.85 9.60
CA ILE A 238 6.52 -10.13 8.89
C ILE A 238 7.56 -10.02 7.78
N THR A 239 7.45 -9.02 6.89
CA THR A 239 8.37 -8.91 5.75
C THR A 239 9.81 -8.67 6.16
N THR A 240 10.03 -8.02 7.30
CA THR A 240 11.36 -7.71 7.81
C THR A 240 11.97 -8.87 8.58
N HIS A 241 11.18 -9.53 9.43
CA HIS A 241 11.73 -10.46 10.43
C HIS A 241 11.48 -11.94 10.12
N LEU A 242 10.53 -12.29 9.22
CA LEU A 242 10.29 -13.68 8.85
C LEU A 242 11.53 -14.40 8.28
N PRO A 243 12.34 -13.77 7.40
CA PRO A 243 13.57 -14.42 6.92
C PRO A 243 14.55 -14.76 8.05
N SER A 244 14.76 -13.82 8.98
CA SER A 244 15.64 -14.03 10.14
C SER A 244 15.09 -15.10 11.09
N TYR A 245 13.78 -15.10 11.32
CA TYR A 245 13.11 -16.11 12.14
C TYR A 245 13.28 -17.51 11.55
N LEU A 246 13.06 -17.68 10.25
CA LEU A 246 13.23 -18.97 9.56
C LEU A 246 14.70 -19.45 9.61
N ALA A 247 15.66 -18.53 9.42
CA ALA A 247 17.09 -18.85 9.52
C ALA A 247 17.46 -19.33 10.93
N ILE A 248 16.97 -18.67 12.00
CA ILE A 248 17.17 -19.10 13.39
C ILE A 248 16.59 -20.48 13.65
N CYS A 249 15.44 -20.81 13.02
CA CYS A 249 14.82 -22.13 13.11
C CYS A 249 15.51 -23.19 12.21
N GLY A 250 16.62 -22.88 11.54
CA GLY A 250 17.35 -23.80 10.68
C GLY A 250 16.66 -24.16 9.36
N MET A 251 15.72 -23.33 8.91
CA MET A 251 15.00 -23.52 7.65
C MET A 251 15.81 -23.05 6.45
N ASP A 252 15.56 -23.66 5.28
CA ASP A 252 16.20 -23.26 4.03
C ASP A 252 15.95 -21.77 3.72
N PRO A 253 17.01 -20.98 3.43
CA PRO A 253 16.85 -19.57 3.04
C PRO A 253 15.91 -19.34 1.85
N MET A 254 15.83 -20.28 0.90
CA MET A 254 14.95 -20.22 -0.24
C MET A 254 13.46 -20.22 0.19
N LEU A 255 13.12 -20.82 1.32
CA LEU A 255 11.74 -20.84 1.84
C LEU A 255 11.22 -19.45 2.14
N SER A 256 12.08 -18.52 2.60
CA SER A 256 11.70 -17.13 2.82
C SER A 256 11.28 -16.44 1.52
N ALA A 257 12.08 -16.60 0.47
CA ALA A 257 11.79 -16.04 -0.85
C ALA A 257 10.51 -16.64 -1.45
N GLN A 258 10.35 -17.96 -1.35
CA GLN A 258 9.13 -18.66 -1.79
C GLN A 258 7.89 -18.15 -1.04
N THR A 259 7.99 -17.98 0.28
CA THR A 259 6.87 -17.50 1.10
C THR A 259 6.46 -16.08 0.72
N LEU A 260 7.43 -15.16 0.50
CA LEU A 260 7.15 -13.81 0.04
C LEU A 260 6.52 -13.81 -1.38
N GLY A 261 6.94 -14.70 -2.25
CA GLY A 261 6.34 -14.91 -3.57
C GLY A 261 4.87 -15.39 -3.46
N VAL A 262 4.60 -16.36 -2.58
CA VAL A 262 3.25 -16.87 -2.30
C VAL A 262 2.37 -15.74 -1.74
N ILE A 263 2.87 -14.95 -0.79
CA ILE A 263 2.17 -13.76 -0.28
C ILE A 263 1.79 -12.85 -1.45
N GLY A 264 2.70 -12.55 -2.36
CA GLY A 264 2.46 -11.71 -3.53
C GLY A 264 1.35 -12.24 -4.45
N GLY A 265 1.37 -13.54 -4.75
CA GLY A 265 0.35 -14.20 -5.58
C GLY A 265 -1.05 -14.17 -4.93
N PHE A 266 -1.15 -14.53 -3.65
CA PHE A 266 -2.42 -14.52 -2.91
C PHE A 266 -2.94 -13.12 -2.62
N ASN A 267 -2.08 -12.10 -2.61
CA ASN A 267 -2.48 -10.70 -2.55
C ASN A 267 -3.40 -10.29 -3.70
N VAL A 268 -3.15 -10.80 -4.91
CA VAL A 268 -4.01 -10.55 -6.07
C VAL A 268 -5.40 -11.10 -5.81
N LEU A 269 -5.48 -12.36 -5.37
CA LEU A 269 -6.75 -13.03 -5.07
C LEU A 269 -7.51 -12.31 -3.93
N GLY A 270 -6.82 -11.97 -2.86
CA GLY A 270 -7.39 -11.24 -1.73
C GLY A 270 -7.93 -9.88 -2.11
N SER A 271 -7.19 -9.09 -2.90
CA SER A 271 -7.64 -7.78 -3.36
C SER A 271 -8.91 -7.86 -4.21
N LEU A 272 -8.99 -8.85 -5.11
CA LEU A 272 -10.18 -9.08 -5.94
C LEU A 272 -11.38 -9.51 -5.08
N PHE A 273 -11.16 -10.48 -4.17
CA PHE A 273 -12.20 -10.98 -3.28
C PHE A 273 -12.76 -9.87 -2.37
N PHE A 274 -11.91 -9.14 -1.66
CA PHE A 274 -12.35 -8.10 -0.74
C PHE A 274 -12.88 -6.86 -1.46
N GLY A 275 -12.42 -6.58 -2.68
CA GLY A 275 -13.04 -5.58 -3.55
C GLY A 275 -14.48 -5.95 -3.92
N TRP A 276 -14.73 -7.22 -4.27
CA TRP A 276 -16.08 -7.74 -4.53
C TRP A 276 -16.94 -7.79 -3.25
N ALA A 277 -16.37 -8.30 -2.16
CA ALA A 277 -17.05 -8.43 -0.88
C ALA A 277 -17.47 -7.07 -0.30
N GLY A 278 -16.62 -6.05 -0.42
CA GLY A 278 -16.90 -4.68 0.02
C GLY A 278 -18.06 -4.01 -0.74
N GLY A 279 -18.47 -4.54 -1.90
CA GLY A 279 -19.68 -4.13 -2.59
C GLY A 279 -20.96 -4.75 -2.04
N ARG A 280 -20.86 -5.75 -1.15
CA ARG A 280 -21.99 -6.55 -0.61
C ARG A 280 -22.16 -6.43 0.89
N TRP A 281 -21.07 -6.32 1.61
CA TRP A 281 -21.05 -6.29 3.07
C TRP A 281 -20.37 -5.03 3.60
N SER A 282 -20.60 -4.73 4.87
CA SER A 282 -19.97 -3.60 5.55
C SER A 282 -18.44 -3.68 5.44
N LYS A 283 -17.83 -2.66 4.84
CA LYS A 283 -16.38 -2.56 4.68
C LYS A 283 -15.65 -2.53 6.01
N GLN A 284 -16.25 -1.89 7.02
CA GLN A 284 -15.69 -1.80 8.36
C GLN A 284 -15.69 -3.15 9.06
N VAL A 285 -16.75 -3.96 8.92
CA VAL A 285 -16.80 -5.33 9.46
C VAL A 285 -15.78 -6.21 8.74
N LEU A 286 -15.69 -6.13 7.41
CA LEU A 286 -14.71 -6.89 6.63
C LEU A 286 -13.27 -6.54 7.02
N LEU A 287 -12.95 -5.26 7.27
CA LEU A 287 -11.65 -4.84 7.79
C LEU A 287 -11.34 -5.48 9.14
N GLY A 288 -12.29 -5.44 10.07
CA GLY A 288 -12.14 -6.06 11.38
C GLY A 288 -11.94 -7.59 11.27
N LEU A 289 -12.70 -8.26 10.40
CA LEU A 289 -12.53 -9.70 10.12
C LEU A 289 -11.13 -10.01 9.56
N ILE A 290 -10.60 -9.18 8.67
CA ILE A 290 -9.22 -9.33 8.17
C ILE A 290 -8.23 -9.25 9.34
N TYR A 291 -8.35 -8.27 10.23
CA TYR A 291 -7.41 -8.09 11.35
C TYR A 291 -7.48 -9.23 12.36
N VAL A 292 -8.68 -9.70 12.71
CA VAL A 292 -8.86 -10.88 13.56
C VAL A 292 -8.28 -12.12 12.90
N SER A 293 -8.64 -12.39 11.64
CA SER A 293 -8.17 -13.58 10.90
C SER A 293 -6.64 -13.59 10.77
N ARG A 294 -6.02 -12.45 10.45
CA ARG A 294 -4.56 -12.35 10.39
C ARG A 294 -3.90 -12.62 11.73
N SER A 295 -4.47 -12.10 12.81
CA SER A 295 -3.93 -12.34 14.15
C SER A 295 -4.06 -13.80 14.57
N ILE A 296 -5.14 -14.48 14.18
CA ILE A 296 -5.30 -15.93 14.39
C ILE A 296 -4.26 -16.71 13.57
N VAL A 297 -4.06 -16.35 12.30
CA VAL A 297 -3.05 -16.98 11.44
C VAL A 297 -1.64 -16.77 11.99
N LEU A 298 -1.33 -15.57 12.50
CA LEU A 298 -0.06 -15.26 13.19
C LEU A 298 0.10 -16.14 14.44
N ALA A 299 -0.91 -16.20 15.30
CA ALA A 299 -0.87 -17.01 16.51
C ALA A 299 -0.64 -18.48 16.17
N TRP A 300 -1.41 -19.03 15.23
CA TRP A 300 -1.25 -20.41 14.77
C TRP A 300 0.17 -20.70 14.29
N TYR A 301 0.75 -19.82 13.48
CA TYR A 301 2.06 -20.05 12.88
C TYR A 301 3.21 -20.03 13.92
N PHE A 302 3.12 -19.15 14.94
CA PHE A 302 4.19 -18.99 15.94
C PHE A 302 3.99 -19.84 17.21
N MET A 303 2.90 -20.60 17.31
CA MET A 303 2.69 -21.55 18.44
C MET A 303 3.43 -22.88 18.25
N ALA A 304 3.91 -23.18 17.04
CA ALA A 304 4.63 -24.42 16.74
C ALA A 304 5.90 -24.12 15.93
N PRO A 305 6.91 -25.01 15.97
CA PRO A 305 8.08 -24.88 15.11
C PRO A 305 7.70 -24.81 13.63
N PRO A 306 8.33 -23.94 12.82
CA PRO A 306 7.99 -23.79 11.43
C PRO A 306 8.33 -25.07 10.63
N THR A 307 7.47 -25.39 9.69
CA THR A 307 7.70 -26.42 8.66
C THR A 307 7.61 -25.79 7.29
N THR A 308 8.19 -26.39 6.26
CA THR A 308 8.11 -25.89 4.88
C THR A 308 6.67 -25.68 4.44
N THR A 309 5.82 -26.70 4.60
CA THR A 309 4.41 -26.62 4.22
C THR A 309 3.65 -25.59 5.06
N GLY A 310 3.85 -25.60 6.39
CA GLY A 310 3.22 -24.63 7.31
C GLY A 310 3.57 -23.19 6.96
N THR A 311 4.83 -22.92 6.59
CA THR A 311 5.30 -21.58 6.19
C THR A 311 4.68 -21.13 4.86
N LEU A 312 4.55 -22.01 3.88
CA LEU A 312 3.89 -21.69 2.61
C LEU A 312 2.37 -21.46 2.79
N VAL A 313 1.70 -22.28 3.62
CA VAL A 313 0.28 -22.08 3.97
C VAL A 313 0.09 -20.75 4.72
N PHE A 314 0.96 -20.46 5.68
CA PHE A 314 0.99 -19.16 6.35
C PHE A 314 1.13 -17.99 5.34
N GLY A 315 2.06 -18.12 4.38
CA GLY A 315 2.23 -17.13 3.32
C GLY A 315 0.99 -16.94 2.47
N ALA A 316 0.31 -18.03 2.09
CA ALA A 316 -0.93 -17.98 1.31
C ALA A 316 -2.07 -17.28 2.07
N LEU A 317 -2.30 -17.66 3.33
CA LEU A 317 -3.34 -17.06 4.16
C LEU A 317 -3.06 -15.59 4.45
N MET A 318 -1.81 -15.25 4.82
CA MET A 318 -1.41 -13.86 5.04
C MET A 318 -1.53 -13.03 3.77
N GLY A 319 -1.09 -13.55 2.61
CA GLY A 319 -1.20 -12.87 1.34
C GLY A 319 -2.66 -12.57 0.97
N PHE A 320 -3.55 -13.55 1.11
CA PHE A 320 -4.99 -13.37 0.85
C PHE A 320 -5.61 -12.25 1.72
N LEU A 321 -5.20 -12.15 2.99
CA LEU A 321 -5.68 -11.15 3.94
C LEU A 321 -4.93 -9.80 3.87
N TRP A 322 -3.88 -9.66 3.02
CA TRP A 322 -2.95 -8.52 3.09
C TRP A 322 -3.49 -7.27 2.41
N LEU A 323 -3.57 -7.25 1.08
CA LEU A 323 -3.93 -6.04 0.32
C LEU A 323 -5.43 -5.85 0.14
N GLY A 324 -6.27 -6.79 0.58
CA GLY A 324 -7.71 -6.61 0.66
C GLY A 324 -8.14 -5.41 1.53
N VAL A 325 -7.26 -4.98 2.44
CA VAL A 325 -7.47 -3.78 3.27
C VAL A 325 -7.55 -2.51 2.41
N GLY A 326 -6.74 -2.37 1.36
CA GLY A 326 -6.69 -1.17 0.52
C GLY A 326 -8.04 -0.76 -0.08
N PRO A 327 -8.69 -1.61 -0.89
CA PRO A 327 -9.99 -1.30 -1.49
C PRO A 327 -11.09 -1.09 -0.44
N LEU A 328 -11.07 -1.81 0.68
CA LEU A 328 -12.04 -1.63 1.76
C LEU A 328 -11.87 -0.29 2.47
N MET A 329 -10.62 0.11 2.79
CA MET A 329 -10.31 1.41 3.40
C MET A 329 -10.74 2.57 2.50
N GLN A 330 -10.34 2.55 1.23
CA GLN A 330 -10.68 3.61 0.30
C GLN A 330 -12.19 3.67 0.03
N GLY A 331 -12.84 2.52 -0.08
CA GLY A 331 -14.30 2.43 -0.20
C GLY A 331 -15.05 2.97 1.03
N ALA A 332 -14.59 2.65 2.24
CA ALA A 332 -15.18 3.16 3.48
C ALA A 332 -15.00 4.69 3.63
N ILE A 333 -13.84 5.22 3.23
CA ILE A 333 -13.59 6.66 3.21
C ILE A 333 -14.55 7.38 2.27
N VAL A 334 -14.81 6.83 1.08
CA VAL A 334 -15.80 7.39 0.15
C VAL A 334 -17.20 7.37 0.73
N GLU A 335 -17.59 6.31 1.43
CA GLU A 335 -18.89 6.22 2.09
C GLU A 335 -19.06 7.24 3.22
N MET A 336 -17.99 7.51 3.97
CA MET A 336 -18.01 8.44 5.11
C MET A 336 -17.88 9.92 4.70
N PHE A 337 -17.09 10.23 3.68
CA PHE A 337 -16.63 11.60 3.39
C PHE A 337 -16.81 12.04 1.94
N GLY A 338 -17.27 11.16 1.06
CA GLY A 338 -17.42 11.43 -0.37
C GLY A 338 -16.10 11.32 -1.14
N LEU A 339 -16.12 11.80 -2.37
CA LEU A 339 -15.04 11.63 -3.33
C LEU A 339 -14.04 12.79 -3.35
N LYS A 340 -14.47 14.00 -2.95
CA LYS A 340 -13.66 15.22 -3.09
C LYS A 340 -12.34 15.13 -2.32
N TRP A 341 -12.40 14.78 -1.04
CA TRP A 341 -11.24 14.70 -0.14
C TRP A 341 -10.71 13.28 0.06
N GLN A 342 -11.19 12.30 -0.70
CA GLN A 342 -10.84 10.88 -0.55
C GLN A 342 -9.32 10.64 -0.52
N ALA A 343 -8.58 11.21 -1.48
CA ALA A 343 -7.14 11.00 -1.60
C ALA A 343 -6.38 11.57 -0.38
N MET A 344 -6.81 12.73 0.15
CA MET A 344 -6.21 13.34 1.32
C MET A 344 -6.55 12.57 2.60
N ILE A 345 -7.82 12.26 2.82
CA ILE A 345 -8.28 11.54 4.02
C ILE A 345 -7.70 10.11 4.03
N GLY A 346 -7.67 9.45 2.87
CA GLY A 346 -6.97 8.18 2.70
C GLY A 346 -5.48 8.28 2.98
N GLY A 347 -4.86 9.40 2.63
CA GLY A 347 -3.49 9.73 2.96
C GLY A 347 -3.24 9.88 4.46
N LEU A 348 -4.15 10.52 5.20
CA LEU A 348 -4.06 10.64 6.67
C LEU A 348 -4.12 9.26 7.36
N ALA A 349 -5.02 8.40 6.90
CA ALA A 349 -5.07 7.03 7.41
C ALA A 349 -3.79 6.24 7.05
N PHE A 350 -3.27 6.42 5.82
CA PHE A 350 -2.05 5.76 5.37
C PHE A 350 -0.79 6.26 6.09
N MET A 351 -0.71 7.54 6.43
CA MET A 351 0.37 8.07 7.27
C MET A 351 0.44 7.31 8.61
N ASN A 352 -0.72 7.07 9.22
CA ASN A 352 -0.79 6.29 10.47
C ASN A 352 -0.35 4.82 10.26
N HIS A 353 -0.71 4.19 9.14
CA HIS A 353 -0.22 2.87 8.74
C HIS A 353 1.32 2.84 8.63
N GLN A 354 1.93 3.88 8.05
CA GLN A 354 3.39 3.95 7.91
C GLN A 354 4.11 4.16 9.24
N LEU A 355 3.51 4.85 10.20
CA LEU A 355 4.01 4.91 11.58
C LEU A 355 3.98 3.52 12.24
N GLY A 356 2.89 2.76 12.04
CA GLY A 356 2.81 1.36 12.46
C GLY A 356 3.89 0.49 11.79
N SER A 357 4.10 0.68 10.49
CA SER A 357 5.13 -0.01 9.72
C SER A 357 6.54 0.22 10.28
N PHE A 358 6.84 1.46 10.64
CA PHE A 358 8.12 1.80 11.28
C PHE A 358 8.29 1.07 12.62
N LEU A 359 7.27 1.06 13.47
CA LEU A 359 7.33 0.36 14.75
C LEU A 359 7.40 -1.16 14.56
N GLY A 360 6.75 -1.73 13.57
CA GLY A 360 6.83 -3.15 13.25
C GLY A 360 8.24 -3.58 12.86
N ALA A 361 8.90 -2.79 12.01
CA ALA A 361 10.28 -3.07 11.60
C ALA A 361 11.27 -2.83 12.74
N TYR A 362 11.30 -1.61 13.28
CA TYR A 362 12.30 -1.21 14.27
C TYR A 362 12.04 -1.87 15.64
N GLY A 363 10.80 -1.85 16.12
CA GLY A 363 10.43 -2.44 17.41
C GLY A 363 10.66 -3.96 17.45
N GLY A 364 10.38 -4.66 16.35
CA GLY A 364 10.69 -6.09 16.23
C GLY A 364 12.18 -6.39 16.35
N GLY A 365 13.02 -5.59 15.70
CA GLY A 365 14.48 -5.66 15.82
C GLY A 365 14.97 -5.38 17.23
N LEU A 366 14.49 -4.30 17.84
CA LEU A 366 14.87 -3.91 19.21
C LEU A 366 14.50 -5.00 20.25
N ILE A 367 13.32 -5.61 20.12
CA ILE A 367 12.90 -6.73 20.99
C ILE A 367 13.84 -7.91 20.81
N TYR A 368 14.21 -8.24 19.57
CA TYR A 368 15.14 -9.32 19.32
C TYR A 368 16.54 -9.03 19.87
N ASP A 369 17.08 -7.84 19.67
CA ASP A 369 18.40 -7.44 20.16
C ASP A 369 18.48 -7.48 21.71
N THR A 370 17.39 -7.17 22.38
CA THR A 370 17.35 -7.14 23.85
C THR A 370 17.03 -8.48 24.50
N LEU A 371 16.16 -9.30 23.86
CA LEU A 371 15.65 -10.56 24.45
C LEU A 371 16.18 -11.82 23.76
N GLY A 372 16.88 -11.69 22.62
CA GLY A 372 17.35 -12.84 21.83
C GLY A 372 16.24 -13.66 21.18
N SER A 373 15.00 -13.15 21.17
CA SER A 373 13.82 -13.89 20.71
C SER A 373 12.76 -12.95 20.12
N TYR A 374 12.04 -13.43 19.10
CA TYR A 374 10.87 -12.74 18.54
C TYR A 374 9.57 -13.01 19.30
N THR A 375 9.58 -13.84 20.35
CA THR A 375 8.36 -14.31 21.03
C THR A 375 7.49 -13.15 21.53
N LEU A 376 8.07 -12.16 22.21
CA LEU A 376 7.34 -11.00 22.69
C LEU A 376 6.76 -10.16 21.53
N ALA A 377 7.52 -9.99 20.46
CA ALA A 377 7.07 -9.23 19.30
C ALA A 377 5.83 -9.88 18.64
N TRP A 378 5.81 -11.21 18.52
CA TRP A 378 4.65 -11.96 18.05
C TRP A 378 3.45 -11.79 18.95
N GLN A 379 3.64 -11.95 20.25
CA GLN A 379 2.56 -11.82 21.24
C GLN A 379 1.94 -10.42 21.20
N ILE A 380 2.75 -9.38 21.11
CA ILE A 380 2.28 -7.99 20.94
C ILE A 380 1.50 -7.88 19.64
N GLY A 381 2.06 -8.33 18.52
CA GLY A 381 1.43 -8.26 17.21
C GLY A 381 0.07 -8.96 17.16
N VAL A 382 -0.04 -10.16 17.74
CA VAL A 382 -1.30 -10.92 17.83
C VAL A 382 -2.31 -10.21 18.72
N SER A 383 -1.90 -9.82 19.95
CA SER A 383 -2.80 -9.21 20.93
C SER A 383 -3.38 -7.88 20.46
N ILE A 384 -2.53 -6.99 19.93
CA ILE A 384 -2.98 -5.70 19.40
C ILE A 384 -3.85 -5.90 18.15
N GLY A 385 -3.50 -6.86 17.30
CA GLY A 385 -4.28 -7.16 16.09
C GLY A 385 -5.66 -7.74 16.38
N LEU A 386 -5.78 -8.67 17.32
CA LEU A 386 -7.08 -9.18 17.79
C LEU A 386 -7.92 -8.05 18.40
N THR A 387 -7.32 -7.25 19.28
CA THR A 387 -8.00 -6.12 19.91
C THR A 387 -8.50 -5.13 18.87
N ALA A 388 -7.65 -4.71 17.92
CA ALA A 388 -8.02 -3.79 16.86
C ALA A 388 -9.15 -4.34 15.99
N GLY A 389 -9.09 -5.62 15.61
CA GLY A 389 -10.12 -6.25 14.79
C GLY A 389 -11.44 -6.39 15.52
N ILE A 390 -11.44 -6.82 16.79
CA ILE A 390 -12.65 -6.96 17.62
C ILE A 390 -13.28 -5.57 17.85
N VAL A 391 -12.50 -4.56 18.23
CA VAL A 391 -12.97 -3.18 18.42
C VAL A 391 -13.57 -2.64 17.13
N GLN A 392 -12.91 -2.88 15.97
CA GLN A 392 -13.40 -2.47 14.66
C GLN A 392 -14.77 -3.10 14.33
N ILE A 393 -14.94 -4.41 14.57
CA ILE A 393 -16.21 -5.12 14.33
C ILE A 393 -17.29 -4.62 15.30
N ALA A 394 -16.98 -4.59 16.59
CA ALA A 394 -17.94 -4.16 17.61
C ALA A 394 -18.43 -2.73 17.33
N PHE A 395 -17.50 -1.83 17.01
CA PHE A 395 -17.84 -0.45 16.68
C PHE A 395 -18.72 -0.34 15.44
N ALA A 396 -18.41 -1.13 14.40
CA ALA A 396 -19.20 -1.14 13.15
C ALA A 396 -20.62 -1.71 13.34
N LEU A 397 -20.80 -2.65 14.27
CA LEU A 397 -22.09 -3.26 14.56
C LEU A 397 -22.95 -2.44 15.55
N LEU A 398 -22.30 -1.77 16.50
CA LEU A 398 -23.01 -1.01 17.56
C LEU A 398 -23.43 0.39 17.11
N ARG A 399 -22.77 0.96 16.13
CA ARG A 399 -23.19 2.24 15.54
C ARG A 399 -23.97 2.00 14.26
N PRO A 400 -25.23 2.41 14.21
CA PRO A 400 -25.97 2.39 12.94
C PRO A 400 -25.26 3.27 11.91
N PRO A 401 -25.36 2.96 10.60
CA PRO A 401 -24.85 3.81 9.54
C PRO A 401 -25.33 5.24 9.80
N GLN A 402 -24.43 6.21 9.84
CA GLN A 402 -24.82 7.61 9.95
C GLN A 402 -25.76 7.90 8.78
N GLN A 403 -27.00 8.27 9.11
CA GLN A 403 -27.94 8.75 8.09
C GLN A 403 -27.27 9.94 7.38
N PRO A 404 -27.47 10.06 6.05
CA PRO A 404 -26.98 11.23 5.33
C PRO A 404 -27.44 12.47 6.09
N LEU A 405 -26.53 13.39 6.34
CA LEU A 405 -26.89 14.73 6.77
C LEU A 405 -27.78 15.29 5.66
N LEU A 406 -29.10 15.15 5.86
CA LEU A 406 -30.06 15.82 4.99
C LEU A 406 -29.65 17.29 5.02
N ALA A 407 -29.26 17.82 3.87
CA ALA A 407 -29.08 19.24 3.71
C ALA A 407 -30.38 19.90 4.21
N THR A 408 -30.29 20.56 5.36
CA THR A 408 -31.36 21.47 5.78
C THR A 408 -31.52 22.49 4.68
N PRO A 409 -32.79 22.75 4.24
CA PRO A 409 -33.08 23.59 3.11
C PRO A 409 -32.57 25.01 3.25
#